data_879839b10aa3a6b64496467bc30dd51f
#
_entry.id   879839b10aa3a6b64496467bc30dd51f
#
_cell.length_a   1.000
_cell.length_b   1.000
_cell.length_c   1.000
_cell.angle_alpha   90.00
_cell.angle_beta   90.00
_cell.angle_gamma   90.00
#
_symmetry.space_group_name_H-M   'P 1'
#
loop_
_entity.id
_entity.type
_entity.pdbx_description
1 polymer ?
#
loop_
_entity_poly.entity_id
_entity_poly.type
_entity_poly.pdbx_seq_one_letter_code
_entity_poly.pdbx_strand_id
1 'polypeptide(L)'
;MGMIKSAVAMLAGCGLATAAQAAPTTYVTSPETQALHRPFSDAVEVGGVLYISGQIGAAPGEDHVVPGGLEAQTRQVMDNIGAVLKRRGLSYDAVFKCTVMIADMSQWGDFNKVYVTYFKPDRLPARSAFGANGLARGAAVELECWANTAGS
;
A
#
# COMPACT_ATOMS: atom_id res chain seq x y z
N MET A 1 18.73 77.18 -3.59
CA MET A 1 17.86 76.33 -4.34
C MET A 1 18.58 75.00 -4.52
N GLY A 2 18.45 74.09 -3.58
CA GLY A 2 19.19 72.83 -3.52
C GLY A 2 18.26 71.66 -3.86
N MET A 3 18.57 70.94 -4.94
CA MET A 3 17.85 69.74 -5.38
C MET A 3 18.37 68.52 -4.55
N ILE A 4 17.47 67.93 -3.76
CA ILE A 4 17.69 66.67 -3.08
C ILE A 4 17.41 65.54 -4.09
N LYS A 5 18.46 64.78 -4.46
CA LYS A 5 18.31 63.55 -5.27
C LYS A 5 18.03 62.38 -4.32
N SER A 6 16.78 61.89 -4.31
CA SER A 6 16.44 60.64 -3.62
C SER A 6 16.94 59.44 -4.43
N ALA A 7 17.85 58.66 -3.85
CA ALA A 7 18.26 57.38 -4.41
C ALA A 7 17.30 56.28 -3.88
N VAL A 8 16.57 55.66 -4.79
CA VAL A 8 15.76 54.46 -4.48
C VAL A 8 16.70 53.25 -4.57
N ALA A 9 16.98 52.64 -3.44
CA ALA A 9 17.69 51.35 -3.41
C ALA A 9 16.74 50.22 -3.72
N MET A 10 16.91 49.57 -4.89
CA MET A 10 16.21 48.33 -5.24
C MET A 10 16.89 47.17 -4.51
N LEU A 11 16.24 46.62 -3.49
CA LEU A 11 16.63 45.35 -2.87
C LEU A 11 16.21 44.20 -3.80
N ALA A 12 17.16 43.62 -4.53
CA ALA A 12 16.98 42.37 -5.26
C ALA A 12 16.90 41.22 -4.27
N GLY A 13 15.68 40.76 -3.96
CA GLY A 13 15.45 39.56 -3.17
C GLY A 13 15.91 38.31 -3.96
N CYS A 14 17.08 37.77 -3.62
CA CYS A 14 17.56 36.49 -4.12
C CYS A 14 16.77 35.39 -3.41
N GLY A 15 15.68 34.91 -4.03
CA GLY A 15 14.94 33.75 -3.55
C GLY A 15 15.80 32.49 -3.69
N LEU A 16 16.27 31.97 -2.56
CA LEU A 16 16.92 30.66 -2.52
C LEU A 16 15.86 29.60 -2.88
N ALA A 17 15.90 29.09 -4.10
CA ALA A 17 15.16 27.89 -4.47
C ALA A 17 15.76 26.71 -3.70
N THR A 18 15.10 26.24 -2.64
CA THR A 18 15.45 24.99 -1.99
C THR A 18 15.18 23.86 -2.96
N ALA A 19 16.23 23.17 -3.42
CA ALA A 19 16.09 21.96 -4.20
C ALA A 19 15.27 20.96 -3.37
N ALA A 20 14.13 20.51 -3.91
CA ALA A 20 13.33 19.47 -3.28
C ALA A 20 14.16 18.18 -3.26
N GLN A 21 14.56 17.76 -2.05
CA GLN A 21 15.28 16.50 -1.87
C GLN A 21 14.29 15.36 -2.04
N ALA A 22 14.67 14.35 -2.83
CA ALA A 22 13.82 13.16 -3.00
C ALA A 22 13.54 12.52 -1.63
N ALA A 23 12.28 12.13 -1.38
CA ALA A 23 11.90 11.45 -0.17
C ALA A 23 12.67 10.11 -0.04
N PRO A 24 13.15 9.74 1.15
CA PRO A 24 13.84 8.48 1.35
C PRO A 24 12.92 7.29 1.02
N THR A 25 13.49 6.24 0.43
CA THR A 25 12.79 4.98 0.14
C THR A 25 13.18 3.94 1.18
N THR A 26 12.18 3.31 1.82
CA THR A 26 12.37 2.23 2.79
C THR A 26 11.78 0.93 2.26
N TYR A 27 12.58 -0.14 2.22
CA TYR A 27 12.14 -1.47 1.83
C TYR A 27 11.77 -2.28 3.07
N VAL A 28 10.58 -2.87 3.07
CA VAL A 28 10.04 -3.68 4.18
C VAL A 28 10.00 -5.13 3.72
N THR A 29 10.76 -5.99 4.38
CA THR A 29 10.86 -7.42 4.05
C THR A 29 10.87 -8.23 5.33
N SER A 30 9.98 -9.21 5.44
CA SER A 30 9.91 -10.10 6.59
C SER A 30 10.99 -11.19 6.57
N PRO A 31 11.32 -11.78 7.71
CA PRO A 31 12.21 -12.94 7.76
C PRO A 31 11.70 -14.11 6.90
N GLU A 32 10.40 -14.32 6.84
CA GLU A 32 9.75 -15.37 6.05
C GLU A 32 9.95 -15.13 4.55
N THR A 33 9.77 -13.89 4.10
CA THR A 33 10.00 -13.50 2.69
C THR A 33 11.47 -13.65 2.32
N GLN A 34 12.39 -13.29 3.23
CA GLN A 34 13.82 -13.49 3.04
C GLN A 34 14.19 -14.98 2.94
N ALA A 35 13.67 -15.80 3.86
CA ALA A 35 13.94 -17.24 3.89
C ALA A 35 13.48 -17.97 2.62
N LEU A 36 12.38 -17.49 2.01
CA LEU A 36 11.83 -18.02 0.75
C LEU A 36 12.52 -17.45 -0.49
N HIS A 37 13.53 -16.58 -0.33
CA HIS A 37 14.25 -15.92 -1.44
C HIS A 37 13.31 -15.29 -2.49
N ARG A 38 12.21 -14.67 -2.04
CA ARG A 38 11.26 -14.03 -2.97
C ARG A 38 11.92 -12.85 -3.68
N PRO A 39 11.67 -12.65 -4.98
CA PRO A 39 12.31 -11.60 -5.77
C PRO A 39 11.63 -10.21 -5.59
N PHE A 40 11.03 -9.95 -4.41
CA PHE A 40 10.34 -8.70 -4.08
C PHE A 40 10.33 -8.45 -2.57
N SER A 41 10.13 -7.20 -2.18
CA SER A 41 9.88 -6.80 -0.79
C SER A 41 8.39 -6.96 -0.44
N ASP A 42 8.05 -7.17 0.83
CA ASP A 42 6.64 -7.20 1.27
C ASP A 42 5.96 -5.86 1.04
N ALA A 43 6.71 -4.77 1.20
CA ALA A 43 6.26 -3.42 0.88
C ALA A 43 7.43 -2.47 0.64
N VAL A 44 7.14 -1.32 0.00
CA VAL A 44 8.07 -0.19 -0.13
C VAL A 44 7.38 1.05 0.38
N GLU A 45 8.07 1.82 1.22
CA GLU A 45 7.61 3.13 1.67
C GLU A 45 8.38 4.25 0.98
N VAL A 46 7.66 5.19 0.40
CA VAL A 46 8.21 6.41 -0.21
C VAL A 46 7.18 7.54 -0.19
N GLY A 47 7.63 8.76 0.11
CA GLY A 47 6.77 9.94 0.08
C GLY A 47 5.57 9.90 1.02
N GLY A 48 5.65 9.19 2.15
CA GLY A 48 4.52 9.07 3.10
C GLY A 48 3.49 8.02 2.69
N VAL A 49 3.79 7.17 1.71
CA VAL A 49 2.93 6.07 1.27
C VAL A 49 3.65 4.74 1.39
N LEU A 50 3.00 3.76 2.01
CA LEU A 50 3.41 2.36 2.05
C LEU A 50 2.70 1.61 0.91
N TYR A 51 3.46 1.16 -0.07
CA TYR A 51 3.02 0.33 -1.18
C TYR A 51 3.22 -1.14 -0.81
N ILE A 52 2.14 -1.83 -0.47
CA ILE A 52 2.17 -3.25 -0.08
C ILE A 52 2.11 -4.10 -1.35
N SER A 53 3.04 -5.03 -1.51
CA SER A 53 3.07 -5.97 -2.63
C SER A 53 1.83 -6.87 -2.64
N GLY A 54 1.46 -7.39 -3.82
CA GLY A 54 0.37 -8.34 -3.96
C GLY A 54 0.47 -9.50 -2.96
N GLN A 55 -0.61 -9.72 -2.22
CA GLN A 55 -0.74 -10.80 -1.25
C GLN A 55 -1.72 -11.84 -1.78
N ILE A 56 -1.31 -13.10 -1.77
CA ILE A 56 -2.19 -14.25 -2.03
C ILE A 56 -2.55 -14.93 -0.71
N GLY A 57 -3.53 -15.82 -0.73
CA GLY A 57 -4.00 -16.54 0.45
C GLY A 57 -3.04 -17.64 0.94
N ALA A 58 -1.74 -17.39 1.00
CA ALA A 58 -0.74 -18.27 1.57
C ALA A 58 -0.36 -17.81 2.99
N ALA A 59 -0.21 -18.73 3.94
CA ALA A 59 0.27 -18.41 5.27
C ALA A 59 1.76 -17.95 5.22
N PRO A 60 2.21 -17.15 6.19
CA PRO A 60 3.61 -16.72 6.25
C PRO A 60 4.58 -17.93 6.25
N GLY A 61 5.57 -17.89 5.36
CA GLY A 61 6.55 -18.99 5.22
C GLY A 61 6.09 -20.14 4.34
N GLU A 62 4.82 -20.19 3.94
CA GLU A 62 4.29 -21.26 3.09
C GLU A 62 4.37 -20.91 1.60
N ASP A 63 4.45 -21.94 0.77
CA ASP A 63 4.50 -21.79 -0.67
C ASP A 63 3.21 -22.21 -1.38
N HIS A 64 2.16 -22.51 -0.63
CA HIS A 64 0.83 -22.89 -1.10
C HIS A 64 -0.26 -22.06 -0.42
N VAL A 65 -1.41 -21.94 -1.08
CA VAL A 65 -2.56 -21.23 -0.53
C VAL A 65 -3.30 -22.08 0.51
N VAL A 66 -3.93 -21.41 1.48
CA VAL A 66 -4.75 -22.10 2.49
C VAL A 66 -5.94 -22.80 1.83
N PRO A 67 -6.37 -23.97 2.33
CA PRO A 67 -7.57 -24.63 1.88
C PRO A 67 -8.83 -23.85 2.28
N GLY A 68 -9.97 -24.12 1.62
CA GLY A 68 -11.25 -23.50 1.92
C GLY A 68 -11.73 -22.46 0.91
N GLY A 69 -11.05 -22.36 -0.24
CA GLY A 69 -11.50 -21.55 -1.37
C GLY A 69 -11.37 -20.04 -1.14
N LEU A 70 -12.17 -19.26 -1.86
CA LEU A 70 -12.05 -17.81 -1.90
C LEU A 70 -12.20 -17.15 -0.52
N GLU A 71 -13.16 -17.59 0.29
CA GLU A 71 -13.39 -16.95 1.61
C GLU A 71 -12.18 -17.11 2.53
N ALA A 72 -11.67 -18.35 2.68
CA ALA A 72 -10.50 -18.63 3.51
C ALA A 72 -9.26 -17.89 2.99
N GLN A 73 -9.03 -17.90 1.68
CA GLN A 73 -7.92 -17.20 1.06
C GLN A 73 -8.04 -15.68 1.19
N THR A 74 -9.24 -15.10 1.09
CA THR A 74 -9.46 -13.67 1.32
C THR A 74 -9.10 -13.29 2.75
N ARG A 75 -9.49 -14.07 3.76
CA ARG A 75 -9.11 -13.83 5.16
C ARG A 75 -7.59 -13.86 5.31
N GLN A 76 -6.93 -14.86 4.75
CA GLN A 76 -5.47 -14.98 4.82
C GLN A 76 -4.77 -13.82 4.13
N VAL A 77 -5.26 -13.38 2.96
CA VAL A 77 -4.73 -12.18 2.28
C VAL A 77 -4.84 -10.95 3.17
N MET A 78 -6.00 -10.73 3.78
CA MET A 78 -6.19 -9.60 4.68
C MET A 78 -5.26 -9.71 5.89
N ASP A 79 -5.14 -10.87 6.52
CA ASP A 79 -4.23 -11.08 7.65
C ASP A 79 -2.78 -10.78 7.27
N ASN A 80 -2.33 -11.17 6.08
CA ASN A 80 -1.01 -10.86 5.54
C ASN A 80 -0.80 -9.33 5.39
N ILE A 81 -1.78 -8.62 4.80
CA ILE A 81 -1.76 -7.16 4.70
C ILE A 81 -1.69 -6.53 6.09
N GLY A 82 -2.51 -7.00 7.04
CA GLY A 82 -2.50 -6.55 8.43
C GLY A 82 -1.14 -6.73 9.10
N ALA A 83 -0.45 -7.86 8.83
CA ALA A 83 0.89 -8.11 9.34
C ALA A 83 1.93 -7.12 8.79
N VAL A 84 1.85 -6.79 7.48
CA VAL A 84 2.73 -5.76 6.88
C VAL A 84 2.47 -4.39 7.49
N LEU A 85 1.19 -3.97 7.61
CA LEU A 85 0.80 -2.72 8.25
C LEU A 85 1.35 -2.63 9.68
N LYS A 86 1.16 -3.69 10.48
CA LYS A 86 1.62 -3.74 11.88
C LYS A 86 3.14 -3.56 12.01
N ARG A 87 3.95 -4.09 11.08
CA ARG A 87 5.41 -3.88 11.08
C ARG A 87 5.80 -2.41 10.92
N ARG A 88 4.90 -1.59 10.38
CA ARG A 88 5.07 -0.14 10.23
C ARG A 88 4.31 0.68 11.28
N GLY A 89 3.75 0.04 12.32
CA GLY A 89 2.94 0.70 13.35
C GLY A 89 1.57 1.17 12.85
N LEU A 90 1.10 0.64 11.69
CA LEU A 90 -0.15 1.03 11.04
C LEU A 90 -1.26 0.02 11.31
N SER A 91 -2.49 0.43 11.05
CA SER A 91 -3.69 -0.42 11.02
C SER A 91 -4.40 -0.26 9.67
N TYR A 92 -5.50 -0.97 9.49
CA TYR A 92 -6.36 -0.82 8.31
C TYR A 92 -6.93 0.60 8.14
N ASP A 93 -7.00 1.39 9.19
CA ASP A 93 -7.43 2.80 9.13
C ASP A 93 -6.51 3.68 8.27
N ALA A 94 -5.26 3.24 8.07
CA ALA A 94 -4.30 3.93 7.20
C ALA A 94 -4.44 3.57 5.72
N VAL A 95 -5.14 2.48 5.39
CA VAL A 95 -5.31 2.00 4.02
C VAL A 95 -6.27 2.90 3.26
N PHE A 96 -5.84 3.45 2.12
CA PHE A 96 -6.66 4.35 1.32
C PHE A 96 -6.96 3.84 -0.09
N LYS A 97 -6.23 2.83 -0.56
CA LYS A 97 -6.41 2.24 -1.91
C LYS A 97 -6.10 0.76 -1.88
N CYS A 98 -6.92 -0.06 -2.56
CA CYS A 98 -6.61 -1.46 -2.87
C CYS A 98 -6.93 -1.79 -4.33
N THR A 99 -6.19 -2.75 -4.89
CA THR A 99 -6.46 -3.40 -6.18
C THR A 99 -6.69 -4.89 -5.93
N VAL A 100 -7.79 -5.42 -6.44
CA VAL A 100 -8.23 -6.81 -6.26
C VAL A 100 -8.15 -7.54 -7.59
N MET A 101 -7.50 -8.67 -7.60
CA MET A 101 -7.46 -9.62 -8.71
C MET A 101 -8.15 -10.91 -8.26
N ILE A 102 -9.16 -11.37 -8.99
CA ILE A 102 -9.93 -12.58 -8.68
C ILE A 102 -9.85 -13.54 -9.84
N ALA A 103 -9.60 -14.82 -9.56
CA ALA A 103 -9.53 -15.86 -10.59
C ALA A 103 -10.92 -16.12 -11.20
N ASP A 104 -12.00 -16.00 -10.43
CA ASP A 104 -13.39 -16.18 -10.85
C ASP A 104 -14.26 -15.01 -10.36
N MET A 105 -14.59 -14.08 -11.28
CA MET A 105 -15.41 -12.91 -10.98
C MET A 105 -16.86 -13.23 -10.58
N SER A 106 -17.37 -14.44 -10.82
CA SER A 106 -18.68 -14.84 -10.32
C SER A 106 -18.75 -14.88 -8.79
N GLN A 107 -17.60 -15.03 -8.11
CA GLN A 107 -17.46 -15.04 -6.65
C GLN A 107 -17.24 -13.64 -6.05
N TRP A 108 -17.38 -12.56 -6.83
CA TRP A 108 -17.18 -11.19 -6.38
C TRP A 108 -17.99 -10.82 -5.12
N GLY A 109 -19.24 -11.29 -5.06
CA GLY A 109 -20.12 -11.06 -3.89
C GLY A 109 -19.55 -11.68 -2.61
N ASP A 110 -18.99 -12.88 -2.69
CA ASP A 110 -18.44 -13.60 -1.54
C ASP A 110 -17.13 -12.99 -1.08
N PHE A 111 -16.27 -12.56 -1.99
CA PHE A 111 -15.11 -11.74 -1.66
C PHE A 111 -15.51 -10.49 -0.86
N ASN A 112 -16.51 -9.73 -1.32
CA ASN A 112 -16.95 -8.51 -0.67
C ASN A 112 -17.42 -8.73 0.77
N LYS A 113 -18.13 -9.84 1.05
CA LYS A 113 -18.60 -10.18 2.40
C LYS A 113 -17.47 -10.27 3.41
N VAL A 114 -16.31 -10.78 2.99
CA VAL A 114 -15.11 -10.87 3.84
C VAL A 114 -14.37 -9.54 3.89
N TYR A 115 -14.08 -8.95 2.73
CA TYR A 115 -13.26 -7.75 2.60
C TYR A 115 -13.75 -6.58 3.46
N VAL A 116 -15.07 -6.31 3.43
CA VAL A 116 -15.63 -5.16 4.15
C VAL A 116 -15.51 -5.26 5.68
N THR A 117 -15.31 -6.47 6.22
CA THR A 117 -15.21 -6.67 7.67
C THR A 117 -13.90 -6.13 8.27
N TYR A 118 -12.91 -5.81 7.44
CA TYR A 118 -11.62 -5.28 7.87
C TYR A 118 -11.57 -3.76 7.93
N PHE A 119 -12.59 -3.06 7.43
CA PHE A 119 -12.62 -1.61 7.34
C PHE A 119 -13.82 -1.03 8.07
N LYS A 120 -13.68 0.22 8.51
CA LYS A 120 -14.81 0.97 9.04
C LYS A 120 -15.75 1.38 7.90
N PRO A 121 -17.08 1.25 8.06
CA PRO A 121 -18.03 1.52 6.98
C PRO A 121 -17.97 2.94 6.41
N ASP A 122 -17.58 3.92 7.21
CA ASP A 122 -17.43 5.33 6.86
C ASP A 122 -16.07 5.68 6.23
N ARG A 123 -15.13 4.71 6.17
CA ARG A 123 -13.77 4.90 5.68
C ARG A 123 -13.27 3.73 4.83
N LEU A 124 -14.07 3.33 3.84
CA LEU A 124 -13.66 2.29 2.90
C LEU A 124 -12.60 2.82 1.94
N PRO A 125 -11.52 2.07 1.67
CA PRO A 125 -10.51 2.46 0.69
C PRO A 125 -11.09 2.60 -0.73
N ALA A 126 -10.51 3.49 -1.54
CA ALA A 126 -10.74 3.45 -2.98
C ALA A 126 -10.31 2.08 -3.52
N ARG A 127 -11.10 1.48 -4.44
CA ARG A 127 -10.83 0.11 -4.90
C ARG A 127 -11.05 -0.05 -6.39
N SER A 128 -10.17 -0.81 -7.04
CA SER A 128 -10.37 -1.38 -8.38
C SER A 128 -10.39 -2.90 -8.28
N ALA A 129 -11.11 -3.58 -9.18
CA ALA A 129 -11.14 -5.02 -9.23
C ALA A 129 -11.26 -5.50 -10.67
N PHE A 130 -10.64 -6.64 -10.97
CA PHE A 130 -10.73 -7.30 -12.26
C PHE A 130 -10.50 -8.81 -12.16
N GLY A 131 -11.01 -9.55 -13.14
CA GLY A 131 -10.73 -10.97 -13.30
C GLY A 131 -9.32 -11.19 -13.85
N ALA A 132 -8.61 -12.19 -13.33
CA ALA A 132 -7.30 -12.61 -13.80
C ALA A 132 -7.37 -14.01 -14.42
N ASN A 133 -6.64 -14.22 -15.51
CA ASN A 133 -6.51 -15.55 -16.12
C ASN A 133 -5.45 -16.37 -15.38
N GLY A 134 -5.76 -16.76 -14.13
CA GLY A 134 -4.85 -17.43 -13.21
C GLY A 134 -4.05 -16.44 -12.33
N LEU A 135 -3.82 -16.86 -11.09
CA LEU A 135 -3.01 -16.18 -10.09
C LEU A 135 -1.89 -17.10 -9.60
N ALA A 136 -0.86 -16.52 -9.02
CA ALA A 136 0.26 -17.27 -8.49
C ALA A 136 -0.20 -18.40 -7.56
N ARG A 137 0.37 -19.60 -7.72
CA ARG A 137 0.08 -20.81 -6.90
C ARG A 137 -1.39 -21.26 -6.95
N GLY A 138 -2.12 -20.92 -8.01
CA GLY A 138 -3.53 -21.24 -8.12
C GLY A 138 -4.41 -20.50 -7.12
N ALA A 139 -3.99 -19.33 -6.65
CA ALA A 139 -4.77 -18.51 -5.74
C ALA A 139 -6.12 -18.13 -6.34
N ALA A 140 -7.17 -18.09 -5.51
CA ALA A 140 -8.48 -17.62 -5.89
C ALA A 140 -8.55 -16.07 -5.89
N VAL A 141 -7.68 -15.43 -5.12
CA VAL A 141 -7.63 -13.97 -4.98
C VAL A 141 -6.21 -13.50 -4.68
N GLU A 142 -5.87 -12.33 -5.22
CA GLU A 142 -4.69 -11.56 -4.87
C GLU A 142 -5.11 -10.11 -4.60
N LEU A 143 -4.48 -9.46 -3.64
CA LEU A 143 -4.79 -8.10 -3.24
C LEU A 143 -3.52 -7.31 -2.96
N GLU A 144 -3.39 -6.12 -3.55
CA GLU A 144 -2.43 -5.11 -3.14
C GLU A 144 -3.14 -3.94 -2.48
N CYS A 145 -2.52 -3.30 -1.49
CA CYS A 145 -3.06 -2.10 -0.87
C CYS A 145 -1.99 -1.04 -0.63
N TRP A 146 -2.41 0.22 -0.60
CA TRP A 146 -1.58 1.37 -0.28
C TRP A 146 -2.08 2.01 1.01
N ALA A 147 -1.15 2.35 1.90
CA ALA A 147 -1.46 2.95 3.18
C ALA A 147 -0.70 4.27 3.38
N ASN A 148 -1.34 5.23 4.04
CA ASN A 148 -0.74 6.50 4.41
C ASN A 148 0.12 6.31 5.66
N THR A 149 1.40 6.73 5.62
CA THR A 149 2.32 6.69 6.75
C THR A 149 2.51 8.08 7.39
N ALA A 150 2.00 9.14 6.76
CA ALA A 150 2.06 10.51 7.29
C ALA A 150 0.94 10.72 8.31
N GLY A 151 1.26 10.75 9.60
CA GLY A 151 0.30 11.05 10.67
C GLY A 151 -0.10 9.86 11.53
N SER A 152 0.67 8.79 11.54
CA SER A 152 0.59 7.68 12.50
C SER A 152 1.60 7.87 13.62
#